data_162d1de43e70785646437b96aaa5ec28
#
_entry.id   162d1de43e70785646437b96aaa5ec28
#
_cell.length_a   1.000
_cell.length_b   1.000
_cell.length_c   1.000
_cell.angle_alpha   90.00
_cell.angle_beta   90.00
_cell.angle_gamma   90.00
#
_symmetry.space_group_name_H-M   'P 1'
#
loop_
_entity.id
_entity.type
_entity.pdbx_description
1 polymer ?
#
loop_
_entity_poly.entity_id
_entity_poly.type
_entity_poly.pdbx_seq_one_letter_code
_entity_poly.pdbx_strand_id
1 'polypeptide(L)'
;MRRVLKYLSVNQIIKDISDVNGVMSVKRFIITTIMAGGAVFGACMLYRVNYVLSALAMLMVVLMVPGLVRGYFKERYDAARFSDVDIYLHQISYSFMRTPKINQALKDVYEISSGSLKQCIGRALDELQYGMGDRVYNDALKIIEEEYGCARIRTLHKFIISVEEKGGRYAGAMEVLLEDFDRWVNNVYRYQEEIRKIKRDISAGIIISMVLAMLTTIMCNMLNMFSDKTVSITDSVAYQSAAVVFVILCMSFFTYTRKHYRFDWLGKSRTDKQIMYDYNIVFKSDVWRLTIKLLPVWLILIIAMAVLFIF
;
A
#
# COMPACT_ATOMS: atom_id res chain seq x y z
N MET A 1 11.82 13.68 19.65
CA MET A 1 13.11 13.33 19.08
C MET A 1 13.34 11.81 18.97
N ARG A 2 13.26 11.00 20.04
CA ARG A 2 13.46 9.53 20.00
C ARG A 2 12.56 8.76 18.99
N ARG A 3 11.29 9.18 18.77
CA ARG A 3 10.38 8.54 17.80
C ARG A 3 10.81 8.77 16.34
N VAL A 4 11.35 9.95 16.02
CA VAL A 4 11.84 10.28 14.67
C VAL A 4 13.11 9.50 14.35
N LEU A 5 14.05 9.44 15.31
CA LEU A 5 15.29 8.66 15.16
C LEU A 5 14.99 7.16 14.99
N LYS A 6 14.00 6.62 15.72
CA LYS A 6 13.56 5.23 15.56
C LYS A 6 12.91 5.00 14.18
N TYR A 7 12.17 6.00 13.65
CA TYR A 7 11.55 5.93 12.33
C TYR A 7 12.60 5.86 11.19
N LEU A 8 13.73 6.56 11.35
CA LEU A 8 14.81 6.64 10.36
C LEU A 8 15.86 5.53 10.52
N SER A 9 15.81 4.75 11.61
CA SER A 9 16.77 3.67 11.85
C SER A 9 16.65 2.58 10.80
N VAL A 10 17.71 2.37 10.01
CA VAL A 10 17.76 1.35 8.94
C VAL A 10 17.51 -0.05 9.49
N ASN A 11 18.06 -0.38 10.65
CA ASN A 11 17.86 -1.67 11.30
C ASN A 11 16.38 -1.89 11.69
N GLN A 12 15.70 -0.84 12.15
CA GLN A 12 14.27 -0.93 12.47
C GLN A 12 13.43 -1.09 11.20
N ILE A 13 13.79 -0.39 10.11
CA ILE A 13 13.10 -0.52 8.81
C ILE A 13 13.22 -1.93 8.27
N ILE A 14 14.41 -2.51 8.34
CA ILE A 14 14.64 -3.89 7.88
C ILE A 14 13.88 -4.88 8.75
N LYS A 15 13.83 -4.67 10.06
CA LYS A 15 13.04 -5.49 10.98
C LYS A 15 11.56 -5.40 10.65
N ASP A 16 11.01 -4.19 10.49
CA ASP A 16 9.60 -3.99 10.10
C ASP A 16 9.26 -4.65 8.75
N ILE A 17 10.23 -4.73 7.83
CA ILE A 17 10.08 -5.42 6.53
C ILE A 17 10.16 -6.93 6.70
N SER A 18 11.06 -7.44 7.54
CA SER A 18 11.15 -8.88 7.82
C SER A 18 9.91 -9.41 8.53
N ASP A 19 9.30 -8.61 9.40
CA ASP A 19 8.04 -8.96 10.09
C ASP A 19 6.86 -9.14 9.11
N VAL A 20 6.95 -8.60 7.90
CA VAL A 20 5.97 -8.80 6.81
C VAL A 20 6.52 -9.72 5.70
N ASN A 21 7.38 -10.68 6.05
CA ASN A 21 8.00 -11.63 5.11
C ASN A 21 8.71 -10.97 3.91
N GLY A 22 9.10 -9.70 4.05
CA GLY A 22 9.84 -8.98 3.02
C GLY A 22 11.35 -9.22 3.13
N VAL A 23 12.02 -9.42 2.01
CA VAL A 23 13.48 -9.55 1.96
C VAL A 23 14.07 -8.25 1.41
N MET A 24 14.64 -7.45 2.29
CA MET A 24 15.37 -6.23 1.91
C MET A 24 16.72 -6.18 2.61
N SER A 25 17.80 -6.07 1.83
CA SER A 25 19.13 -5.89 2.40
C SER A 25 19.41 -4.41 2.65
N VAL A 26 20.26 -4.12 3.64
CA VAL A 26 20.74 -2.75 3.94
C VAL A 26 21.27 -2.07 2.68
N LYS A 27 22.04 -2.80 1.86
CA LYS A 27 22.63 -2.28 0.61
C LYS A 27 21.54 -1.81 -0.35
N ARG A 28 20.47 -2.61 -0.57
CA ARG A 28 19.35 -2.24 -1.46
C ARG A 28 18.60 -1.02 -0.96
N PHE A 29 18.39 -0.91 0.35
CA PHE A 29 17.74 0.27 0.94
C PHE A 29 18.56 1.53 0.72
N ILE A 30 19.88 1.49 0.97
CA ILE A 30 20.80 2.62 0.75
C ILE A 30 20.82 3.02 -0.72
N ILE A 31 20.95 2.06 -1.65
CA ILE A 31 20.93 2.33 -3.09
C ILE A 31 19.63 3.00 -3.51
N THR A 32 18.47 2.48 -3.06
CA THR A 32 17.16 3.08 -3.36
C THR A 32 17.07 4.51 -2.85
N THR A 33 17.58 4.78 -1.65
CA THR A 33 17.59 6.11 -1.04
C THR A 33 18.48 7.08 -1.81
N ILE A 34 19.68 6.65 -2.21
CA ILE A 34 20.61 7.44 -3.01
C ILE A 34 20.01 7.73 -4.39
N MET A 35 19.42 6.74 -5.04
CA MET A 35 18.77 6.92 -6.35
C MET A 35 17.60 7.91 -6.28
N ALA A 36 16.75 7.79 -5.25
CA ALA A 36 15.62 8.71 -5.07
C ALA A 36 16.10 10.14 -4.80
N GLY A 37 17.09 10.32 -3.93
CA GLY A 37 17.69 11.62 -3.65
C GLY A 37 18.40 12.20 -4.88
N GLY A 38 19.17 11.39 -5.60
CA GLY A 38 19.88 11.78 -6.82
C GLY A 38 18.92 12.20 -7.95
N ALA A 39 17.79 11.48 -8.12
CA ALA A 39 16.77 11.83 -9.10
C ALA A 39 16.14 13.21 -8.82
N VAL A 40 15.85 13.51 -7.55
CA VAL A 40 15.31 14.82 -7.16
C VAL A 40 16.34 15.93 -7.30
N PHE A 41 17.58 15.67 -6.89
CA PHE A 41 18.67 16.61 -7.09
C PHE A 41 18.89 16.92 -8.60
N GLY A 42 18.91 15.87 -9.44
CA GLY A 42 18.99 16.02 -10.90
C GLY A 42 17.82 16.81 -11.48
N ALA A 43 16.59 16.56 -11.03
CA ALA A 43 15.41 17.33 -11.44
C ALA A 43 15.54 18.81 -11.06
N CYS A 44 16.01 19.12 -9.85
CA CYS A 44 16.26 20.49 -9.42
C CYS A 44 17.36 21.19 -10.27
N MET A 45 18.39 20.43 -10.69
CA MET A 45 19.40 20.95 -11.60
C MET A 45 18.84 21.26 -12.99
N LEU A 46 17.94 20.42 -13.52
CA LEU A 46 17.23 20.70 -14.78
C LEU A 46 16.38 21.97 -14.72
N TYR A 47 15.82 22.29 -13.55
CA TYR A 47 15.09 23.55 -13.30
C TYR A 47 16.03 24.74 -12.98
N ARG A 48 17.32 24.58 -13.10
CA ARG A 48 18.34 25.62 -12.76
C ARG A 48 18.22 26.14 -11.32
N VAL A 49 17.80 25.29 -10.39
CA VAL A 49 17.72 25.65 -8.98
C VAL A 49 19.13 25.68 -8.38
N ASN A 50 19.37 26.62 -7.47
CA ASN A 50 20.63 26.74 -6.74
C ASN A 50 20.97 25.44 -6.00
N TYR A 51 22.26 25.07 -5.94
CA TYR A 51 22.76 23.83 -5.29
C TYR A 51 22.31 23.71 -3.82
N VAL A 52 22.25 24.82 -3.07
CA VAL A 52 21.81 24.80 -1.65
C VAL A 52 20.34 24.40 -1.54
N LEU A 53 19.47 24.97 -2.36
CA LEU A 53 18.04 24.66 -2.39
C LEU A 53 17.78 23.24 -2.90
N SER A 54 18.56 22.80 -3.89
CA SER A 54 18.51 21.43 -4.42
C SER A 54 18.91 20.39 -3.37
N ALA A 55 19.95 20.67 -2.58
CA ALA A 55 20.36 19.81 -1.47
C ALA A 55 19.28 19.73 -0.37
N LEU A 56 18.60 20.83 -0.08
CA LEU A 56 17.49 20.86 0.88
C LEU A 56 16.29 20.03 0.38
N ALA A 57 15.93 20.15 -0.89
CA ALA A 57 14.88 19.33 -1.49
C ALA A 57 15.25 17.83 -1.47
N MET A 58 16.50 17.49 -1.80
CA MET A 58 17.02 16.13 -1.69
C MET A 58 16.89 15.59 -0.26
N LEU A 59 17.28 16.35 0.75
CA LEU A 59 17.18 15.95 2.16
C LEU A 59 15.74 15.64 2.56
N MET A 60 14.79 16.49 2.17
CA MET A 60 13.35 16.27 2.43
C MET A 60 12.86 14.98 1.83
N VAL A 61 13.24 14.66 0.59
CA VAL A 61 12.85 13.42 -0.07
C VAL A 61 13.47 12.19 0.58
N VAL A 62 14.74 12.26 0.96
CA VAL A 62 15.42 11.16 1.68
C VAL A 62 14.69 10.82 2.99
N LEU A 63 14.15 11.82 3.70
CA LEU A 63 13.34 11.59 4.90
C LEU A 63 11.98 10.90 4.61
N MET A 64 11.47 10.99 3.39
CA MET A 64 10.21 10.35 2.99
C MET A 64 10.39 8.88 2.54
N VAL A 65 11.58 8.50 2.05
CA VAL A 65 11.87 7.16 1.52
C VAL A 65 11.53 6.03 2.49
N PRO A 66 11.87 6.07 3.80
CA PRO A 66 11.54 5.01 4.75
C PRO A 66 10.05 4.67 4.80
N GLY A 67 9.20 5.69 4.74
CA GLY A 67 7.75 5.53 4.74
C GLY A 67 7.22 4.87 3.46
N LEU A 68 7.78 5.24 2.30
CA LEU A 68 7.43 4.65 1.01
C LEU A 68 7.82 3.17 0.95
N VAL A 69 9.03 2.85 1.38
CA VAL A 69 9.54 1.47 1.37
C VAL A 69 8.72 0.56 2.26
N ARG A 70 8.46 0.96 3.52
CA ARG A 70 7.57 0.19 4.42
C ARG A 70 6.19 0.00 3.81
N GLY A 71 5.65 1.06 3.20
CA GLY A 71 4.35 1.03 2.53
C GLY A 71 4.28 0.01 1.41
N TYR A 72 5.30 -0.05 0.58
CA TYR A 72 5.41 -0.97 -0.54
C TYR A 72 5.43 -2.44 -0.08
N PHE A 73 6.27 -2.77 0.91
CA PHE A 73 6.35 -4.14 1.43
C PHE A 73 5.08 -4.57 2.13
N LYS A 74 4.46 -3.67 2.90
CA LYS A 74 3.17 -3.96 3.54
C LYS A 74 2.08 -4.25 2.51
N GLU A 75 1.99 -3.46 1.44
CA GLU A 75 1.01 -3.67 0.37
C GLU A 75 1.19 -5.04 -0.33
N ARG A 76 2.44 -5.44 -0.57
CA ARG A 76 2.75 -6.76 -1.13
C ARG A 76 2.39 -7.89 -0.18
N TYR A 77 2.65 -7.72 1.10
CA TYR A 77 2.28 -8.69 2.13
C TYR A 77 0.78 -8.85 2.23
N ASP A 78 0.02 -7.74 2.29
CA ASP A 78 -1.44 -7.76 2.36
C ASP A 78 -2.04 -8.43 1.10
N ALA A 79 -1.46 -8.17 -0.09
CA ALA A 79 -1.89 -8.83 -1.33
C ALA A 79 -1.58 -10.34 -1.34
N ALA A 80 -0.42 -10.76 -0.84
CA ALA A 80 -0.07 -12.17 -0.73
C ALA A 80 -1.00 -12.91 0.25
N ARG A 81 -1.27 -12.31 1.40
CA ARG A 81 -2.23 -12.86 2.37
C ARG A 81 -3.64 -13.00 1.80
N PHE A 82 -4.07 -12.05 0.95
CA PHE A 82 -5.35 -12.18 0.26
C PHE A 82 -5.38 -13.37 -0.68
N SER A 83 -4.33 -13.54 -1.47
CA SER A 83 -4.19 -14.70 -2.35
C SER A 83 -4.20 -16.02 -1.57
N ASP A 84 -3.56 -16.06 -0.40
CA ASP A 84 -3.60 -17.22 0.49
C ASP A 84 -5.03 -17.54 0.95
N VAL A 85 -5.80 -16.51 1.34
CA VAL A 85 -7.19 -16.68 1.77
C VAL A 85 -8.09 -17.14 0.62
N ASP A 86 -7.91 -16.59 -0.57
CA ASP A 86 -8.62 -16.97 -1.79
C ASP A 86 -8.39 -18.47 -2.09
N ILE A 87 -7.13 -18.88 -2.17
CA ILE A 87 -6.75 -20.28 -2.38
C ILE A 87 -7.35 -21.17 -1.29
N TYR A 88 -7.23 -20.77 -0.02
CA TYR A 88 -7.72 -21.55 1.10
C TYR A 88 -9.24 -21.77 1.04
N LEU A 89 -10.01 -20.69 0.88
CA LEU A 89 -11.48 -20.76 0.86
C LEU A 89 -12.00 -21.67 -0.24
N HIS A 90 -11.46 -21.54 -1.45
CA HIS A 90 -11.90 -22.35 -2.59
C HIS A 90 -11.48 -23.80 -2.47
N GLN A 91 -10.21 -24.04 -2.16
CA GLN A 91 -9.68 -25.40 -2.15
C GLN A 91 -10.25 -26.26 -1.02
N ILE A 92 -10.39 -25.69 0.19
CA ILE A 92 -11.00 -26.44 1.30
C ILE A 92 -12.48 -26.72 1.02
N SER A 93 -13.21 -25.76 0.41
CA SER A 93 -14.62 -25.96 0.04
C SER A 93 -14.78 -27.06 -1.00
N TYR A 94 -13.97 -27.04 -2.08
CA TYR A 94 -14.01 -28.07 -3.12
C TYR A 94 -13.59 -29.46 -2.59
N SER A 95 -12.55 -29.52 -1.76
CA SER A 95 -12.13 -30.79 -1.17
C SER A 95 -13.18 -31.35 -0.22
N PHE A 96 -13.78 -30.49 0.62
CA PHE A 96 -14.84 -30.87 1.55
C PHE A 96 -16.13 -31.30 0.84
N MET A 97 -16.48 -30.68 -0.28
CA MET A 97 -17.62 -31.12 -1.12
C MET A 97 -17.41 -32.53 -1.67
N ARG A 98 -16.17 -32.87 -2.07
CA ARG A 98 -15.83 -34.20 -2.57
C ARG A 98 -15.83 -35.25 -1.46
N THR A 99 -15.25 -34.90 -0.30
CA THR A 99 -15.11 -35.78 0.86
C THR A 99 -15.37 -34.96 2.12
N PRO A 100 -16.53 -35.13 2.78
CA PRO A 100 -16.93 -34.29 3.92
C PRO A 100 -16.17 -34.68 5.20
N LYS A 101 -14.85 -34.55 5.15
CA LYS A 101 -13.91 -34.81 6.22
C LYS A 101 -12.91 -33.65 6.33
N ILE A 102 -12.91 -32.95 7.46
CA ILE A 102 -12.04 -31.78 7.71
C ILE A 102 -10.57 -32.16 7.56
N ASN A 103 -10.17 -33.30 8.15
CA ASN A 103 -8.78 -33.74 8.06
C ASN A 103 -8.32 -33.97 6.62
N GLN A 104 -9.17 -34.62 5.79
CA GLN A 104 -8.82 -34.86 4.39
C GLN A 104 -8.80 -33.55 3.60
N ALA A 105 -9.79 -32.67 3.81
CA ALA A 105 -9.84 -31.39 3.17
C ALA A 105 -8.61 -30.52 3.48
N LEU A 106 -8.16 -30.48 4.74
CA LEU A 106 -6.95 -29.77 5.14
C LEU A 106 -5.68 -30.38 4.53
N LYS A 107 -5.57 -31.70 4.42
CA LYS A 107 -4.43 -32.38 3.75
C LYS A 107 -4.37 -32.00 2.27
N ASP A 108 -5.48 -32.05 1.57
CA ASP A 108 -5.56 -31.67 0.16
C ASP A 108 -5.12 -30.21 -0.06
N VAL A 109 -5.55 -29.29 0.82
CA VAL A 109 -5.11 -27.89 0.76
C VAL A 109 -3.64 -27.74 1.13
N TYR A 110 -3.13 -28.49 2.09
CA TYR A 110 -1.72 -28.48 2.47
C TYR A 110 -0.79 -28.85 1.31
N GLU A 111 -1.17 -29.84 0.49
CA GLU A 111 -0.35 -30.31 -0.64
C GLU A 111 -0.16 -29.21 -1.70
N ILE A 112 -1.21 -28.45 -2.00
CA ILE A 112 -1.19 -27.40 -3.02
C ILE A 112 -0.71 -26.05 -2.49
N SER A 113 -0.73 -25.85 -1.17
CA SER A 113 -0.35 -24.59 -0.53
C SER A 113 1.17 -24.41 -0.48
N SER A 114 1.60 -23.16 -0.39
CA SER A 114 3.00 -22.76 -0.25
C SER A 114 3.17 -21.67 0.81
N GLY A 115 4.41 -21.42 1.22
CA GLY A 115 4.76 -20.29 2.10
C GLY A 115 4.06 -20.32 3.47
N SER A 116 3.51 -19.19 3.89
CA SER A 116 2.86 -19.01 5.21
C SER A 116 1.58 -19.82 5.36
N LEU A 117 0.81 -19.94 4.29
CA LEU A 117 -0.43 -20.74 4.29
C LEU A 117 -0.11 -22.21 4.60
N LYS A 118 0.89 -22.79 3.92
CA LYS A 118 1.30 -24.17 4.16
C LYS A 118 1.73 -24.41 5.60
N GLN A 119 2.52 -23.50 6.17
CA GLN A 119 2.97 -23.61 7.56
C GLN A 119 1.79 -23.51 8.54
N CYS A 120 0.84 -22.63 8.28
CA CYS A 120 -0.35 -22.45 9.09
C CYS A 120 -1.24 -23.71 9.08
N ILE A 121 -1.48 -24.28 7.88
CA ILE A 121 -2.26 -25.52 7.74
C ILE A 121 -1.53 -26.69 8.36
N GLY A 122 -0.18 -26.76 8.24
CA GLY A 122 0.62 -27.80 8.92
C GLY A 122 0.40 -27.80 10.42
N ARG A 123 0.46 -26.63 11.07
CA ARG A 123 0.15 -26.50 12.52
C ARG A 123 -1.27 -26.95 12.87
N ALA A 124 -2.25 -26.62 12.00
CA ALA A 124 -3.62 -27.07 12.21
C ALA A 124 -3.77 -28.60 12.07
N LEU A 125 -3.06 -29.21 11.12
CA LEU A 125 -3.02 -30.68 10.96
C LEU A 125 -2.33 -31.37 12.13
N ASP A 126 -1.24 -30.80 12.66
CA ASP A 126 -0.57 -31.30 13.85
C ASP A 126 -1.52 -31.25 15.07
N GLU A 127 -2.29 -30.18 15.23
CA GLU A 127 -3.30 -30.06 16.28
C GLU A 127 -4.42 -31.11 16.12
N LEU A 128 -4.84 -31.40 14.88
CA LEU A 128 -5.82 -32.49 14.62
C LEU A 128 -5.29 -33.87 14.92
N GLN A 129 -3.97 -34.07 14.78
CA GLN A 129 -3.33 -35.37 15.00
C GLN A 129 -2.99 -35.62 16.47
N TYR A 130 -2.55 -34.59 17.19
CA TYR A 130 -2.03 -34.71 18.55
C TYR A 130 -2.90 -34.05 19.61
N GLY A 131 -3.88 -33.23 19.22
CA GLY A 131 -4.80 -32.58 20.13
C GLY A 131 -5.71 -33.60 20.84
N MET A 132 -6.03 -33.32 22.09
CA MET A 132 -6.92 -34.15 22.93
C MET A 132 -8.16 -33.37 23.33
N GLY A 133 -9.33 -33.99 23.16
CA GLY A 133 -10.60 -33.43 23.65
C GLY A 133 -11.68 -33.27 22.58
N ASP A 134 -12.89 -32.92 23.04
CA ASP A 134 -14.09 -32.81 22.18
C ASP A 134 -14.09 -31.60 21.22
N ARG A 135 -13.08 -30.69 21.33
CA ARG A 135 -12.97 -29.46 20.55
C ARG A 135 -11.81 -29.41 19.57
N VAL A 136 -11.20 -30.56 19.26
CA VAL A 136 -9.99 -30.63 18.44
C VAL A 136 -10.16 -29.92 17.09
N TYR A 137 -11.32 -30.09 16.41
CA TYR A 137 -11.61 -29.38 15.17
C TYR A 137 -11.65 -27.86 15.35
N ASN A 138 -12.28 -27.38 16.43
CA ASN A 138 -12.36 -25.95 16.71
C ASN A 138 -10.97 -25.37 16.99
N ASP A 139 -10.15 -26.05 17.77
CA ASP A 139 -8.82 -25.56 18.17
C ASP A 139 -7.85 -25.57 16.98
N ALA A 140 -7.87 -26.61 16.17
CA ALA A 140 -7.07 -26.69 14.94
C ALA A 140 -7.44 -25.60 13.92
N LEU A 141 -8.72 -25.42 13.63
CA LEU A 141 -9.17 -24.44 12.66
C LEU A 141 -9.01 -23.01 13.17
N LYS A 142 -9.05 -22.81 14.49
CA LYS A 142 -8.81 -21.50 15.13
C LYS A 142 -7.41 -20.98 14.85
N ILE A 143 -6.40 -21.83 14.69
CA ILE A 143 -5.04 -21.45 14.30
C ILE A 143 -5.06 -20.66 12.97
N ILE A 144 -5.86 -21.13 12.00
CA ILE A 144 -6.00 -20.49 10.69
C ILE A 144 -6.81 -19.20 10.80
N GLU A 145 -7.88 -19.21 11.62
CA GLU A 145 -8.71 -18.03 11.85
C GLU A 145 -7.93 -16.87 12.49
N GLU A 146 -7.09 -17.17 13.47
CA GLU A 146 -6.26 -16.17 14.15
C GLU A 146 -5.16 -15.62 13.25
N GLU A 147 -4.54 -16.48 12.44
CA GLU A 147 -3.50 -16.06 11.49
C GLU A 147 -4.04 -15.07 10.46
N TYR A 148 -5.18 -15.36 9.85
CA TYR A 148 -5.71 -14.55 8.75
C TYR A 148 -6.74 -13.49 9.18
N GLY A 149 -7.43 -13.68 10.29
CA GLY A 149 -8.42 -12.72 10.82
C GLY A 149 -9.63 -12.50 9.90
N CYS A 150 -9.91 -13.43 8.96
CA CYS A 150 -10.97 -13.31 7.96
C CYS A 150 -12.29 -13.89 8.46
N ALA A 151 -13.36 -13.08 8.43
CA ALA A 151 -14.69 -13.53 8.86
C ALA A 151 -15.25 -14.66 7.99
N ARG A 152 -14.93 -14.70 6.68
CA ARG A 152 -15.40 -15.77 5.77
C ARG A 152 -14.75 -17.11 6.07
N ILE A 153 -13.47 -17.13 6.45
CA ILE A 153 -12.81 -18.35 6.95
C ILE A 153 -13.57 -18.87 8.17
N ARG A 154 -13.88 -18.00 9.12
CA ARG A 154 -14.62 -18.39 10.34
C ARG A 154 -16.02 -18.93 10.02
N THR A 155 -16.72 -18.33 9.06
CA THR A 155 -18.05 -18.80 8.63
C THR A 155 -17.95 -20.17 8.01
N LEU A 156 -16.98 -20.39 7.11
CA LEU A 156 -16.72 -21.67 6.49
C LEU A 156 -16.37 -22.75 7.52
N HIS A 157 -15.48 -22.45 8.47
CA HIS A 157 -15.08 -23.38 9.51
C HIS A 157 -16.28 -23.84 10.36
N LYS A 158 -17.11 -22.91 10.82
CA LYS A 158 -18.34 -23.24 11.56
C LYS A 158 -19.26 -24.16 10.75
N PHE A 159 -19.35 -23.89 9.45
CA PHE A 159 -20.18 -24.70 8.57
C PHE A 159 -19.63 -26.12 8.41
N ILE A 160 -18.35 -26.30 8.06
CA ILE A 160 -17.75 -27.62 7.86
C ILE A 160 -17.69 -28.44 9.15
N ILE A 161 -17.46 -27.82 10.32
CA ILE A 161 -17.55 -28.49 11.62
C ILE A 161 -18.98 -28.99 11.85
N SER A 162 -19.97 -28.15 11.64
CA SER A 162 -21.38 -28.54 11.83
C SER A 162 -21.80 -29.69 10.89
N VAL A 163 -21.27 -29.72 9.67
CA VAL A 163 -21.55 -30.82 8.72
C VAL A 163 -20.85 -32.11 9.14
N GLU A 164 -19.60 -32.05 9.60
CA GLU A 164 -18.86 -33.25 10.03
C GLU A 164 -19.45 -33.86 11.29
N GLU A 165 -19.90 -33.01 12.25
CA GLU A 165 -20.49 -33.49 13.52
C GLU A 165 -21.93 -33.98 13.37
N LYS A 166 -22.75 -33.29 12.59
CA LYS A 166 -24.20 -33.54 12.51
C LYS A 166 -24.65 -34.27 11.24
N GLY A 167 -23.79 -34.25 10.20
CA GLY A 167 -24.16 -34.74 8.89
C GLY A 167 -25.21 -33.87 8.19
N GLY A 168 -25.87 -34.42 7.18
CA GLY A 168 -26.97 -33.77 6.48
C GLY A 168 -26.69 -33.41 5.03
N ARG A 169 -27.65 -32.75 4.37
CA ARG A 169 -27.50 -32.23 3.01
C ARG A 169 -26.75 -30.91 3.04
N TYR A 170 -25.48 -30.94 2.68
CA TYR A 170 -24.59 -29.77 2.75
C TYR A 170 -24.23 -29.18 1.37
N ALA A 171 -24.38 -29.96 0.28
CA ALA A 171 -23.89 -29.55 -1.03
C ALA A 171 -24.45 -28.20 -1.49
N GLY A 172 -25.78 -28.03 -1.46
CA GLY A 172 -26.40 -26.76 -1.89
C GLY A 172 -26.04 -25.57 -1.00
N ALA A 173 -25.86 -25.78 0.32
CA ALA A 173 -25.41 -24.71 1.21
C ALA A 173 -23.94 -24.35 0.96
N MET A 174 -23.08 -25.32 0.63
CA MET A 174 -21.68 -25.07 0.26
C MET A 174 -21.57 -24.30 -1.06
N GLU A 175 -22.43 -24.64 -2.06
CA GLU A 175 -22.49 -23.88 -3.32
C GLU A 175 -22.83 -22.40 -3.10
N VAL A 176 -23.80 -22.12 -2.22
CA VAL A 176 -24.16 -20.74 -1.86
C VAL A 176 -22.99 -20.02 -1.18
N LEU A 177 -22.24 -20.71 -0.30
CA LEU A 177 -21.04 -20.14 0.33
C LEU A 177 -19.94 -19.86 -0.69
N LEU A 178 -19.71 -20.80 -1.63
CA LEU A 178 -18.72 -20.60 -2.72
C LEU A 178 -19.11 -19.42 -3.59
N GLU A 179 -20.38 -19.28 -3.97
CA GLU A 179 -20.83 -18.12 -4.74
C GLU A 179 -20.63 -16.79 -3.99
N ASP A 180 -20.81 -16.76 -2.65
CA ASP A 180 -20.50 -15.59 -1.84
C ASP A 180 -18.98 -15.32 -1.83
N PHE A 181 -18.14 -16.36 -1.73
CA PHE A 181 -16.69 -16.22 -1.77
C PHE A 181 -16.22 -15.69 -3.12
N ASP A 182 -16.71 -16.25 -4.23
CA ASP A 182 -16.42 -15.79 -5.60
C ASP A 182 -16.77 -14.31 -5.79
N ARG A 183 -17.99 -13.93 -5.40
CA ARG A 183 -18.42 -12.53 -5.48
C ARG A 183 -17.52 -11.60 -4.66
N TRP A 184 -17.18 -12.01 -3.45
CA TRP A 184 -16.31 -11.22 -2.58
C TRP A 184 -14.89 -11.12 -3.14
N VAL A 185 -14.30 -12.22 -3.56
CA VAL A 185 -12.94 -12.27 -4.13
C VAL A 185 -12.87 -11.39 -5.39
N ASN A 186 -13.85 -11.50 -6.29
CA ASN A 186 -13.93 -10.68 -7.49
C ASN A 186 -14.07 -9.18 -7.17
N ASN A 187 -14.86 -8.82 -6.15
CA ASN A 187 -14.99 -7.43 -5.69
C ASN A 187 -13.68 -6.90 -5.13
N VAL A 188 -12.95 -7.72 -4.38
CA VAL A 188 -11.65 -7.35 -3.81
C VAL A 188 -10.61 -7.16 -4.92
N TYR A 189 -10.52 -8.06 -5.91
CA TYR A 189 -9.60 -7.90 -7.04
C TYR A 189 -9.92 -6.67 -7.86
N ARG A 190 -11.20 -6.41 -8.15
CA ARG A 190 -11.63 -5.19 -8.85
C ARG A 190 -11.24 -3.93 -8.08
N TYR A 191 -11.45 -3.90 -6.77
CA TYR A 191 -11.02 -2.79 -5.93
C TYR A 191 -9.50 -2.57 -5.92
N GLN A 192 -8.72 -3.66 -5.87
CA GLN A 192 -7.26 -3.59 -6.00
C GLN A 192 -6.82 -3.01 -7.34
N GLU A 193 -7.52 -3.39 -8.43
CA GLU A 193 -7.22 -2.90 -9.77
C GLU A 193 -7.52 -1.41 -9.89
N GLU A 194 -8.66 -0.96 -9.37
CA GLU A 194 -9.03 0.46 -9.33
C GLU A 194 -8.01 1.29 -8.54
N ILE A 195 -7.58 0.83 -7.35
CA ILE A 195 -6.52 1.48 -6.58
C ILE A 195 -5.21 1.55 -7.38
N ARG A 196 -4.83 0.46 -8.06
CA ARG A 196 -3.63 0.44 -8.91
C ARG A 196 -3.75 1.44 -10.06
N LYS A 197 -4.93 1.53 -10.69
CA LYS A 197 -5.20 2.51 -11.74
C LYS A 197 -5.05 3.93 -11.23
N ILE A 198 -5.70 4.28 -10.12
CA ILE A 198 -5.61 5.61 -9.48
C ILE A 198 -4.14 5.96 -9.18
N LYS A 199 -3.38 5.04 -8.57
CA LYS A 199 -1.95 5.27 -8.27
C LYS A 199 -1.12 5.51 -9.54
N ARG A 200 -1.41 4.80 -10.63
CA ARG A 200 -0.75 4.96 -11.91
C ARG A 200 -1.11 6.31 -12.55
N ASP A 201 -2.38 6.67 -12.57
CA ASP A 201 -2.88 7.90 -13.19
C ASP A 201 -2.32 9.14 -12.46
N ILE A 202 -2.29 9.13 -11.13
CA ILE A 202 -1.66 10.19 -10.33
C ILE A 202 -0.15 10.25 -10.59
N SER A 203 0.53 9.11 -10.65
CA SER A 203 1.97 9.08 -10.95
C SER A 203 2.26 9.63 -12.36
N ALA A 204 1.44 9.29 -13.35
CA ALA A 204 1.53 9.83 -14.70
C ALA A 204 1.28 11.34 -14.71
N GLY A 205 0.26 11.83 -14.00
CA GLY A 205 -0.02 13.27 -13.86
C GLY A 205 1.16 14.03 -13.25
N ILE A 206 1.82 13.49 -12.23
CA ILE A 206 3.01 14.10 -11.63
C ILE A 206 4.16 14.17 -12.65
N ILE A 207 4.41 13.10 -13.40
CA ILE A 207 5.46 13.06 -14.44
C ILE A 207 5.17 14.10 -15.51
N ILE A 208 3.95 14.16 -16.01
CA ILE A 208 3.52 15.16 -17.03
C ILE A 208 3.72 16.58 -16.49
N SER A 209 3.32 16.85 -15.25
CA SER A 209 3.50 18.15 -14.62
C SER A 209 4.98 18.56 -14.50
N MET A 210 5.86 17.59 -14.16
CA MET A 210 7.30 17.83 -14.11
C MET A 210 7.89 18.12 -15.51
N VAL A 211 7.44 17.42 -16.54
CA VAL A 211 7.87 17.65 -17.92
C VAL A 211 7.41 19.05 -18.39
N LEU A 212 6.16 19.44 -18.11
CA LEU A 212 5.64 20.77 -18.45
C LEU A 212 6.43 21.88 -17.74
N ALA A 213 6.74 21.72 -16.45
CA ALA A 213 7.59 22.66 -15.72
C ALA A 213 9.00 22.75 -16.32
N MET A 214 9.57 21.65 -16.79
CA MET A 214 10.87 21.65 -17.49
C MET A 214 10.78 22.43 -18.81
N LEU A 215 9.74 22.21 -19.61
CA LEU A 215 9.52 22.96 -20.85
C LEU A 215 9.37 24.46 -20.57
N THR A 216 8.64 24.84 -19.52
CA THR A 216 8.52 26.25 -19.09
C THR A 216 9.89 26.84 -18.73
N THR A 217 10.76 26.09 -18.04
CA THR A 217 12.13 26.52 -17.73
C THR A 217 12.95 26.76 -19.00
N ILE A 218 12.84 25.89 -19.99
CA ILE A 218 13.53 26.03 -21.28
C ILE A 218 13.02 27.28 -22.01
N MET A 219 11.71 27.51 -22.05
CA MET A 219 11.13 28.71 -22.66
C MET A 219 11.58 29.99 -21.96
N CYS A 220 11.61 30.03 -20.63
CA CYS A 220 12.14 31.17 -19.88
C CYS A 220 13.62 31.46 -20.23
N ASN A 221 14.43 30.40 -20.39
CA ASN A 221 15.81 30.55 -20.81
C ASN A 221 15.94 31.11 -22.24
N MET A 222 15.11 30.64 -23.17
CA MET A 222 15.10 31.18 -24.54
C MET A 222 14.73 32.66 -24.53
N LEU A 223 13.72 33.06 -23.76
CA LEU A 223 13.34 34.49 -23.62
C LEU A 223 14.47 35.33 -23.03
N ASN A 224 15.23 34.79 -22.07
CA ASN A 224 16.41 35.47 -21.54
C ASN A 224 17.50 35.73 -22.59
N MET A 225 17.63 34.84 -23.59
CA MET A 225 18.60 35.03 -24.69
C MET A 225 18.21 36.16 -25.67
N PHE A 226 16.92 36.45 -25.79
CA PHE A 226 16.41 37.54 -26.66
C PHE A 226 16.22 38.86 -25.91
N SER A 227 16.39 38.88 -24.60
CA SER A 227 16.22 40.07 -23.78
C SER A 227 17.58 40.63 -23.39
N ASP A 228 17.85 41.91 -23.69
CA ASP A 228 19.05 42.65 -23.27
C ASP A 228 19.08 42.95 -21.74
N LYS A 229 18.23 42.26 -20.96
CA LYS A 229 18.17 42.45 -19.51
C LYS A 229 19.29 41.71 -18.81
N THR A 230 20.00 42.40 -17.94
CA THR A 230 21.13 41.90 -17.12
C THR A 230 20.73 40.84 -16.07
N VAL A 231 19.41 40.64 -15.83
CA VAL A 231 18.88 39.70 -14.84
C VAL A 231 18.08 38.59 -15.53
N SER A 232 18.57 37.37 -15.41
CA SER A 232 17.88 36.17 -15.88
C SER A 232 16.67 35.85 -14.99
N ILE A 233 15.52 35.54 -15.59
CA ILE A 233 14.29 35.18 -14.87
C ILE A 233 14.56 33.91 -14.01
N THR A 234 15.33 32.98 -14.55
CA THR A 234 15.63 31.70 -13.87
C THR A 234 16.57 31.86 -12.66
N ASP A 235 17.33 32.96 -12.58
CA ASP A 235 18.23 33.26 -11.48
C ASP A 235 17.54 34.04 -10.36
N SER A 236 16.28 34.48 -10.58
CA SER A 236 15.50 35.17 -9.56
C SER A 236 15.17 34.25 -8.39
N VAL A 237 15.24 34.77 -7.17
CA VAL A 237 14.90 34.03 -5.94
C VAL A 237 13.46 33.52 -5.98
N ALA A 238 12.56 34.31 -6.57
CA ALA A 238 11.14 33.93 -6.72
C ALA A 238 10.97 32.69 -7.60
N TYR A 239 11.63 32.60 -8.74
CA TYR A 239 11.58 31.42 -9.60
C TYR A 239 12.18 30.18 -8.91
N GLN A 240 13.35 30.33 -8.30
CA GLN A 240 14.03 29.21 -7.65
C GLN A 240 13.24 28.66 -6.46
N SER A 241 12.65 29.55 -5.63
CA SER A 241 11.80 29.13 -4.52
C SER A 241 10.53 28.44 -5.01
N ALA A 242 9.88 28.95 -6.07
CA ALA A 242 8.70 28.33 -6.67
C ALA A 242 9.00 26.94 -7.23
N ALA A 243 10.14 26.76 -7.90
CA ALA A 243 10.55 25.46 -8.46
C ALA A 243 10.80 24.40 -7.36
N VAL A 244 11.48 24.79 -6.26
CA VAL A 244 11.70 23.89 -5.11
C VAL A 244 10.39 23.49 -4.46
N VAL A 245 9.51 24.45 -4.22
CA VAL A 245 8.19 24.24 -3.65
C VAL A 245 7.38 23.28 -4.53
N PHE A 246 7.38 23.49 -5.84
CA PHE A 246 6.72 22.60 -6.80
C PHE A 246 7.22 21.17 -6.70
N VAL A 247 8.53 20.94 -6.67
CA VAL A 247 9.13 19.60 -6.53
C VAL A 247 8.73 18.95 -5.19
N ILE A 248 8.79 19.69 -4.08
CA ILE A 248 8.39 19.21 -2.76
C ILE A 248 6.90 18.85 -2.74
N LEU A 249 6.04 19.65 -3.36
CA LEU A 249 4.60 19.36 -3.47
C LEU A 249 4.33 18.09 -4.29
N CYS A 250 4.97 17.95 -5.44
CA CYS A 250 4.87 16.73 -6.26
C CYS A 250 5.27 15.48 -5.47
N MET A 251 6.38 15.55 -4.73
CA MET A 251 6.84 14.43 -3.91
C MET A 251 5.95 14.17 -2.69
N SER A 252 5.45 15.20 -2.05
CA SER A 252 4.49 15.09 -0.94
C SER A 252 3.19 14.47 -1.40
N PHE A 253 2.68 14.88 -2.56
CA PHE A 253 1.46 14.32 -3.15
C PHE A 253 1.65 12.85 -3.56
N PHE A 254 2.79 12.51 -4.15
CA PHE A 254 3.14 11.13 -4.46
C PHE A 254 3.19 10.25 -3.21
N THR A 255 3.88 10.68 -2.15
CA THR A 255 3.99 9.93 -0.90
C THR A 255 2.66 9.80 -0.18
N TYR A 256 1.85 10.88 -0.19
CA TYR A 256 0.50 10.86 0.37
C TYR A 256 -0.39 9.84 -0.34
N THR A 257 -0.42 9.87 -1.67
CA THR A 257 -1.20 8.92 -2.48
C THR A 257 -0.81 7.49 -2.19
N ARG A 258 0.49 7.20 -2.15
CA ARG A 258 0.99 5.85 -1.82
C ARG A 258 0.61 5.41 -0.41
N LYS A 259 0.50 6.31 0.54
CA LYS A 259 0.12 6.02 1.93
C LYS A 259 -1.39 5.88 2.10
N HIS A 260 -2.17 6.74 1.43
CA HIS A 260 -3.61 6.85 1.64
C HIS A 260 -4.39 5.76 0.90
N TYR A 261 -4.06 5.49 -0.36
CA TYR A 261 -4.63 4.40 -1.15
C TYR A 261 -3.98 3.06 -0.83
N ARG A 262 -3.90 2.73 0.46
CA ARG A 262 -3.49 1.41 0.91
C ARG A 262 -4.68 0.48 0.94
N PHE A 263 -4.41 -0.73 0.48
CA PHE A 263 -5.36 -1.80 0.57
C PHE A 263 -5.20 -2.51 1.93
N ASP A 264 -6.18 -2.33 2.82
CA ASP A 264 -6.27 -2.99 4.13
C ASP A 264 -7.63 -3.70 4.21
N TRP A 265 -7.67 -4.96 3.79
CA TRP A 265 -8.92 -5.73 3.70
C TRP A 265 -9.02 -6.85 4.73
N LEU A 266 -7.88 -7.36 5.25
CA LEU A 266 -7.83 -8.51 6.15
C LEU A 266 -8.23 -8.22 7.60
N GLY A 267 -8.29 -7.00 8.05
CA GLY A 267 -8.54 -6.69 9.46
C GLY A 267 -9.92 -6.14 9.80
N LYS A 268 -10.76 -5.86 8.79
CA LYS A 268 -12.06 -5.25 9.04
C LYS A 268 -13.13 -6.02 8.27
N SER A 269 -14.00 -6.69 9.01
CA SER A 269 -15.25 -7.26 8.47
C SER A 269 -16.15 -6.12 7.94
N ARG A 270 -15.77 -5.59 6.77
CA ARG A 270 -16.59 -4.61 6.05
C ARG A 270 -17.52 -5.37 5.13
N THR A 271 -18.80 -5.09 5.19
CA THR A 271 -19.76 -5.59 4.21
C THR A 271 -19.43 -4.99 2.84
N ASP A 272 -19.71 -5.72 1.75
CA ASP A 272 -19.45 -5.27 0.37
C ASP A 272 -20.09 -3.89 0.08
N LYS A 273 -21.23 -3.59 0.71
CA LYS A 273 -21.86 -2.26 0.67
C LYS A 273 -21.02 -1.17 1.34
N GLN A 274 -20.31 -1.47 2.43
CA GLN A 274 -19.42 -0.52 3.10
C GLN A 274 -18.15 -0.27 2.28
N ILE A 275 -17.63 -1.28 1.57
CA ILE A 275 -16.48 -1.11 0.68
C ILE A 275 -16.85 -0.17 -0.48
N MET A 276 -17.99 -0.37 -1.12
CA MET A 276 -18.49 0.48 -2.21
C MET A 276 -18.90 1.87 -1.72
N TYR A 277 -19.48 1.98 -0.53
CA TYR A 277 -19.87 3.27 0.09
C TYR A 277 -18.64 4.08 0.49
N ASP A 278 -17.64 3.46 1.10
CA ASP A 278 -16.36 4.10 1.44
C ASP A 278 -15.62 4.56 0.17
N TYR A 279 -15.69 3.80 -0.92
CA TYR A 279 -15.10 4.20 -2.22
C TYR A 279 -15.70 5.52 -2.73
N ASN A 280 -17.04 5.64 -2.75
CA ASN A 280 -17.72 6.84 -3.26
C ASN A 280 -17.54 8.07 -2.35
N ILE A 281 -17.49 7.87 -1.02
CA ILE A 281 -17.26 8.98 -0.07
C ILE A 281 -15.79 9.39 -0.03
N VAL A 282 -14.87 8.42 -0.07
CA VAL A 282 -13.42 8.64 -0.02
C VAL A 282 -12.99 9.51 -1.21
N PHE A 283 -13.44 9.20 -2.43
CA PHE A 283 -13.04 9.99 -3.60
C PHE A 283 -13.52 11.45 -3.53
N LYS A 284 -14.72 11.69 -3.01
CA LYS A 284 -15.30 13.06 -2.96
C LYS A 284 -14.87 13.89 -1.74
N SER A 285 -14.66 13.21 -0.58
CA SER A 285 -14.29 13.90 0.67
C SER A 285 -12.78 14.05 0.87
N ASP A 286 -11.97 13.16 0.29
CA ASP A 286 -10.54 13.14 0.56
C ASP A 286 -9.74 14.13 -0.28
N VAL A 287 -10.18 14.44 -1.52
CA VAL A 287 -9.62 15.55 -2.28
C VAL A 287 -9.87 16.87 -1.51
N TRP A 288 -11.05 17.04 -0.96
CA TRP A 288 -11.40 18.22 -0.16
C TRP A 288 -10.68 18.26 1.19
N ARG A 289 -10.60 17.13 1.90
CA ARG A 289 -9.83 17.00 3.15
C ARG A 289 -8.33 17.16 2.94
N LEU A 290 -7.81 16.70 1.80
CA LEU A 290 -6.42 16.91 1.41
C LEU A 290 -6.13 18.38 1.19
N THR A 291 -6.99 19.07 0.44
CA THR A 291 -6.89 20.50 0.18
C THR A 291 -6.91 21.27 1.51
N ILE A 292 -7.82 20.93 2.43
CA ILE A 292 -7.89 21.55 3.76
C ILE A 292 -6.68 21.23 4.63
N LYS A 293 -6.16 19.98 4.64
CA LYS A 293 -4.95 19.62 5.40
C LYS A 293 -3.67 20.24 4.83
N LEU A 294 -3.64 20.49 3.54
CA LEU A 294 -2.53 21.19 2.87
C LEU A 294 -2.69 22.71 2.90
N LEU A 295 -3.89 23.21 3.25
CA LEU A 295 -4.19 24.63 3.31
C LEU A 295 -3.20 25.44 4.19
N PRO A 296 -2.78 24.98 5.40
CA PRO A 296 -1.75 25.67 6.16
C PRO A 296 -0.39 25.66 5.45
N VAL A 297 -0.05 24.60 4.72
CA VAL A 297 1.18 24.53 3.91
C VAL A 297 1.10 25.50 2.74
N TRP A 298 -0.05 25.57 2.05
CA TRP A 298 -0.32 26.53 0.99
C TRP A 298 -0.28 27.97 1.50
N LEU A 299 -0.86 28.24 2.68
CA LEU A 299 -0.82 29.55 3.33
C LEU A 299 0.60 29.98 3.68
N ILE A 300 1.41 29.09 4.27
CA ILE A 300 2.81 29.36 4.57
C ILE A 300 3.59 29.65 3.28
N LEU A 301 3.32 28.90 2.21
CA LEU A 301 3.97 29.10 0.92
C LEU A 301 3.55 30.41 0.24
N ILE A 302 2.27 30.77 0.30
CA ILE A 302 1.76 32.04 -0.22
C ILE A 302 2.35 33.21 0.57
N ILE A 303 2.42 33.11 1.89
CA ILE A 303 3.02 34.12 2.76
C ILE A 303 4.52 34.23 2.49
N ALA A 304 5.25 33.12 2.37
CA ALA A 304 6.67 33.12 2.02
C ALA A 304 6.92 33.73 0.64
N MET A 305 6.08 33.44 -0.36
CA MET A 305 6.13 34.06 -1.68
C MET A 305 5.82 35.57 -1.60
N ALA A 306 4.79 35.96 -0.84
CA ALA A 306 4.44 37.39 -0.67
C ALA A 306 5.54 38.17 0.02
N VAL A 307 6.16 37.62 1.05
CA VAL A 307 7.32 38.25 1.73
C VAL A 307 8.52 38.35 0.79
N LEU A 308 8.80 37.33 -0.04
CA LEU A 308 9.86 37.41 -1.06
C LEU A 308 9.56 38.35 -2.22
N PHE A 309 8.28 38.74 -2.43
CA PHE A 309 7.90 39.69 -3.46
C PHE A 309 7.94 41.17 -2.96
N ILE A 310 7.95 41.35 -1.62
CA ILE A 310 7.98 42.67 -0.97
C ILE A 310 9.41 43.10 -0.64
N PHE A 311 10.33 42.16 -0.51
CA PHE A 311 11.79 42.37 -0.33
C PHE A 311 12.57 41.99 -1.58
#